data_3e75dcb755ac934eda95d5137243835b
#
_entry.id   3e75dcb755ac934eda95d5137243835b
#
_cell.length_a   1.000
_cell.length_b   1.000
_cell.length_c   1.000
_cell.angle_alpha   90.00
_cell.angle_beta   90.00
_cell.angle_gamma   90.00
#
_symmetry.space_group_name_H-M   'P 1'
#
loop_
_entity.id
_entity.type
_entity.pdbx_description
1 polymer ?
#
loop_
_entity_poly.entity_id
_entity_poly.type
_entity_poly.pdbx_seq_one_letter_code
_entity_poly.pdbx_strand_id
1 'polypeptide(L)'
;MNKIPSVDLRDFLSEDSQRKEEFVQTIGKAFQEIGFCAVKGHFLSDDLVKRLYEQIKLFFDLPNEIKTKYEFPEYSGQRGYVSFGKESAKGSKHGDLKEYWHFGQYIEEKDKDKYNYFPNIHVDELPEFNKIGKELYSTLEKTAKYILRALALYLNIDENYFDQYIKNGNSILRPIHYPPILDDPKEAVRAAAHGDINLITLLMGAHGKGLQVQHSNGEWIDAMASKDELMINIGDMLSRHTNNVLKSTIHRVVNPDRELLKKSRYSIPFFMHPVSDMKLDVLDSCICDEHPKSFDDITAGEFLNERLIELGLLKK
;
A
#
# COMPACT_ATOMS: atom_id res chain seq x y z
N MET A 1 -15.02 -0.95 -18.06
CA MET A 1 -15.19 0.31 -17.26
C MET A 1 -13.97 1.18 -17.47
N ASN A 2 -14.12 2.44 -17.90
CA ASN A 2 -12.96 3.32 -18.19
C ASN A 2 -12.58 4.24 -17.02
N LYS A 3 -13.15 4.04 -15.84
CA LYS A 3 -12.93 4.89 -14.67
C LYS A 3 -12.95 4.04 -13.40
N ILE A 4 -12.01 4.32 -12.48
CA ILE A 4 -11.99 3.70 -11.15
C ILE A 4 -13.24 4.13 -10.37
N PRO A 5 -14.02 3.19 -9.79
CA PRO A 5 -15.15 3.51 -8.93
C PRO A 5 -14.74 4.29 -7.68
N SER A 6 -15.66 5.09 -7.15
CA SER A 6 -15.48 5.86 -5.90
C SER A 6 -16.63 5.58 -4.94
N VAL A 7 -16.29 5.41 -3.66
CA VAL A 7 -17.23 5.16 -2.55
C VAL A 7 -16.94 6.09 -1.37
N ASP A 8 -17.92 6.23 -0.47
CA ASP A 8 -17.79 7.04 0.75
C ASP A 8 -17.81 6.14 1.99
N LEU A 9 -16.72 6.06 2.73
CA LEU A 9 -16.60 5.22 3.92
C LEU A 9 -17.65 5.55 5.00
N ARG A 10 -18.18 6.78 5.01
CA ARG A 10 -19.25 7.17 5.93
C ARG A 10 -20.56 6.41 5.68
N ASP A 11 -20.77 5.88 4.47
CA ASP A 11 -21.92 5.02 4.17
C ASP A 11 -21.78 3.66 4.87
N PHE A 12 -20.58 3.10 4.91
CA PHE A 12 -20.29 1.88 5.68
C PHE A 12 -20.46 2.07 7.19
N LEU A 13 -20.13 3.27 7.70
CA LEU A 13 -20.21 3.61 9.11
C LEU A 13 -21.59 4.12 9.54
N SER A 14 -22.53 4.22 8.61
CA SER A 14 -23.89 4.68 8.85
C SER A 14 -24.71 3.63 9.62
N GLU A 15 -25.68 4.08 10.42
CA GLU A 15 -26.72 3.22 11.00
C GLU A 15 -27.76 2.77 9.95
N ASP A 16 -27.77 3.40 8.78
CA ASP A 16 -28.62 3.02 7.66
C ASP A 16 -28.08 1.74 6.99
N SER A 17 -28.80 0.64 7.16
CA SER A 17 -28.41 -0.67 6.65
C SER A 17 -28.35 -0.72 5.12
N GLN A 18 -29.21 0.05 4.41
CA GLN A 18 -29.22 0.10 2.96
C GLN A 18 -27.95 0.78 2.44
N ARG A 19 -27.58 1.92 3.02
CA ARG A 19 -26.33 2.62 2.65
C ARG A 19 -25.10 1.74 2.90
N LYS A 20 -25.07 1.04 4.05
CA LYS A 20 -23.99 0.10 4.37
C LYS A 20 -23.90 -1.01 3.34
N GLU A 21 -25.02 -1.62 2.96
CA GLU A 21 -25.07 -2.68 1.96
C GLU A 21 -24.65 -2.18 0.57
N GLU A 22 -25.13 -1.02 0.13
CA GLU A 22 -24.75 -0.42 -1.15
C GLU A 22 -23.24 -0.15 -1.21
N PHE A 23 -22.62 0.33 -0.10
CA PHE A 23 -21.18 0.49 0.01
C PHE A 23 -20.46 -0.84 -0.16
N VAL A 24 -20.87 -1.88 0.59
CA VAL A 24 -20.26 -3.23 0.55
C VAL A 24 -20.30 -3.80 -0.85
N GLN A 25 -21.44 -3.74 -1.52
CA GLN A 25 -21.60 -4.25 -2.88
C GLN A 25 -20.78 -3.46 -3.89
N THR A 26 -20.72 -2.13 -3.76
CA THR A 26 -20.01 -1.29 -4.70
C THR A 26 -18.49 -1.48 -4.60
N ILE A 27 -17.93 -1.46 -3.37
CA ILE A 27 -16.49 -1.64 -3.17
C ILE A 27 -16.05 -3.07 -3.52
N GLY A 28 -16.86 -4.07 -3.15
CA GLY A 28 -16.57 -5.47 -3.47
C GLY A 28 -16.49 -5.71 -4.97
N LYS A 29 -17.49 -5.22 -5.74
CA LYS A 29 -17.49 -5.31 -7.21
C LYS A 29 -16.31 -4.57 -7.84
N ALA A 30 -15.95 -3.39 -7.33
CA ALA A 30 -14.79 -2.65 -7.81
C ALA A 30 -13.50 -3.48 -7.69
N PHE A 31 -13.30 -4.14 -6.56
CA PHE A 31 -12.14 -4.99 -6.34
C PHE A 31 -12.20 -6.33 -7.07
N GLN A 32 -13.39 -6.88 -7.28
CA GLN A 32 -13.58 -8.08 -8.09
C GLN A 32 -13.32 -7.83 -9.59
N GLU A 33 -13.71 -6.67 -10.12
CA GLU A 33 -13.61 -6.37 -11.54
C GLU A 33 -12.24 -5.76 -11.91
N ILE A 34 -11.77 -4.78 -11.13
CA ILE A 34 -10.61 -3.95 -11.44
C ILE A 34 -9.48 -4.12 -10.43
N GLY A 35 -9.78 -4.48 -9.17
CA GLY A 35 -8.81 -4.53 -8.08
C GLY A 35 -8.47 -3.16 -7.48
N PHE A 36 -9.16 -2.09 -7.89
CA PHE A 36 -8.95 -0.70 -7.46
C PHE A 36 -10.26 0.02 -7.16
N CYS A 37 -10.24 0.87 -6.12
CA CYS A 37 -11.36 1.74 -5.74
C CYS A 37 -10.84 3.03 -5.11
N ALA A 38 -11.46 4.18 -5.43
CA ALA A 38 -11.22 5.44 -4.72
C ALA A 38 -12.17 5.52 -3.51
N VAL A 39 -11.66 5.97 -2.35
CA VAL A 39 -12.44 6.02 -1.11
C VAL A 39 -12.31 7.39 -0.46
N LYS A 40 -13.42 8.09 -0.29
CA LYS A 40 -13.53 9.32 0.49
C LYS A 40 -14.14 9.04 1.87
N GLY A 41 -14.25 10.07 2.71
CA GLY A 41 -14.80 9.92 4.07
C GLY A 41 -13.89 9.09 5.00
N HIS A 42 -12.63 8.90 4.63
CA HIS A 42 -11.60 8.29 5.47
C HIS A 42 -11.29 9.16 6.71
N PHE A 43 -10.52 8.61 7.66
CA PHE A 43 -10.26 9.28 8.94
C PHE A 43 -9.15 10.34 8.91
N LEU A 44 -8.50 10.57 7.78
CA LEU A 44 -7.46 11.60 7.66
C LEU A 44 -8.10 12.99 7.65
N SER A 45 -7.64 13.88 8.53
CA SER A 45 -8.01 15.30 8.52
C SER A 45 -7.11 16.08 7.55
N ASP A 46 -7.64 17.18 7.00
CA ASP A 46 -6.86 18.08 6.14
C ASP A 46 -5.63 18.64 6.87
N ASP A 47 -5.75 18.91 8.19
CA ASP A 47 -4.62 19.36 9.02
C ASP A 47 -3.52 18.31 9.12
N LEU A 48 -3.85 17.04 9.40
CA LEU A 48 -2.89 15.95 9.43
C LEU A 48 -2.19 15.80 8.08
N VAL A 49 -2.94 15.82 6.99
CA VAL A 49 -2.41 15.73 5.63
C VAL A 49 -1.44 16.87 5.33
N LYS A 50 -1.80 18.12 5.68
CA LYS A 50 -0.93 19.29 5.49
C LYS A 50 0.37 19.17 6.27
N ARG A 51 0.29 18.93 7.59
CA ARG A 51 1.47 18.74 8.47
C ARG A 51 2.38 17.62 7.98
N LEU A 52 1.78 16.53 7.51
CA LEU A 52 2.51 15.39 6.95
C LEU A 52 3.36 15.79 5.73
N TYR A 53 2.75 16.43 4.72
CA TYR A 53 3.50 16.85 3.52
C TYR A 53 4.61 17.85 3.85
N GLU A 54 4.40 18.74 4.83
CA GLU A 54 5.43 19.65 5.34
C GLU A 54 6.62 18.86 5.93
N GLN A 55 6.35 17.89 6.79
CA GLN A 55 7.41 17.08 7.43
C GLN A 55 8.13 16.14 6.46
N ILE A 56 7.40 15.53 5.52
CA ILE A 56 7.99 14.71 4.46
C ILE A 56 8.94 15.54 3.60
N LYS A 57 8.51 16.75 3.22
CA LYS A 57 9.35 17.66 2.45
C LYS A 57 10.61 18.03 3.22
N LEU A 58 10.50 18.41 4.50
CA LEU A 58 11.65 18.72 5.35
C LEU A 58 12.63 17.55 5.42
N PHE A 59 12.15 16.32 5.56
CA PHE A 59 13.01 15.13 5.61
C PHE A 59 13.77 14.93 4.29
N PHE A 60 13.08 14.95 3.15
CA PHE A 60 13.73 14.70 1.86
C PHE A 60 14.62 15.87 1.40
N ASP A 61 14.39 17.07 1.89
CA ASP A 61 15.24 18.26 1.68
C ASP A 61 16.53 18.23 2.56
N LEU A 62 16.65 17.31 3.54
CA LEU A 62 17.88 17.15 4.31
C LEU A 62 19.07 16.77 3.41
N PRO A 63 20.29 17.20 3.76
CA PRO A 63 21.51 16.76 3.06
C PRO A 63 21.62 15.22 3.00
N ASN A 64 22.16 14.71 1.91
CA ASN A 64 22.30 13.25 1.73
C ASN A 64 23.12 12.60 2.87
N GLU A 65 24.15 13.28 3.38
CA GLU A 65 24.96 12.82 4.51
C GLU A 65 24.12 12.62 5.79
N ILE A 66 23.03 13.37 5.94
CA ILE A 66 22.09 13.21 7.07
C ILE A 66 21.13 12.07 6.78
N LYS A 67 20.48 12.06 5.59
CA LYS A 67 19.50 11.00 5.23
C LYS A 67 20.13 9.61 5.29
N THR A 68 21.35 9.44 4.79
CA THR A 68 22.04 8.15 4.74
C THR A 68 22.44 7.59 6.11
N LYS A 69 22.49 8.41 7.17
CA LYS A 69 22.63 7.90 8.56
C LYS A 69 21.47 7.00 8.98
N TYR A 70 20.32 7.18 8.35
CA TYR A 70 19.07 6.45 8.61
C TYR A 70 18.84 5.30 7.63
N GLU A 71 19.84 4.95 6.82
CA GLU A 71 19.81 3.80 5.91
C GLU A 71 20.53 2.61 6.54
N PHE A 72 19.80 1.53 6.83
CA PHE A 72 20.28 0.33 7.50
C PHE A 72 20.24 -0.85 6.53
N PRO A 73 21.38 -1.23 5.91
CA PRO A 73 21.44 -2.36 4.96
C PRO A 73 20.94 -3.68 5.57
N GLU A 74 21.18 -3.90 6.86
CA GLU A 74 20.76 -5.09 7.61
C GLU A 74 19.24 -5.22 7.73
N TYR A 75 18.51 -4.13 7.57
CA TYR A 75 17.03 -4.15 7.56
C TYR A 75 16.46 -4.38 6.16
N SER A 76 17.32 -4.58 5.15
CA SER A 76 16.91 -4.85 3.76
C SER A 76 15.85 -3.87 3.24
N GLY A 77 15.96 -2.60 3.61
CA GLY A 77 15.04 -1.53 3.23
C GLY A 77 13.67 -1.56 3.92
N GLN A 78 13.47 -2.42 4.92
CA GLN A 78 12.16 -2.56 5.59
C GLN A 78 11.87 -1.45 6.62
N ARG A 79 12.86 -0.67 7.03
CA ARG A 79 12.74 0.46 7.96
C ARG A 79 13.74 1.55 7.59
N GLY A 80 13.40 2.79 7.95
CA GLY A 80 14.26 3.94 7.72
C GLY A 80 14.30 4.40 6.27
N TYR A 81 15.40 5.00 5.90
CA TYR A 81 15.61 5.61 4.57
C TYR A 81 16.15 4.60 3.56
N VAL A 82 15.68 4.73 2.33
CA VAL A 82 16.24 4.04 1.16
C VAL A 82 16.57 5.06 0.09
N SER A 83 17.85 5.10 -0.29
CA SER A 83 18.41 6.07 -1.21
C SER A 83 17.89 5.93 -2.63
N PHE A 84 17.94 7.03 -3.38
CA PHE A 84 17.50 7.12 -4.76
C PHE A 84 18.11 6.02 -5.66
N GLY A 85 17.24 5.38 -6.46
CA GLY A 85 17.65 4.40 -7.46
C GLY A 85 18.08 3.03 -6.91
N LYS A 86 17.97 2.76 -5.60
CA LYS A 86 18.34 1.46 -5.00
C LYS A 86 17.31 0.37 -5.24
N GLU A 87 16.02 0.70 -5.23
CA GLU A 87 14.94 -0.26 -5.52
C GLU A 87 14.76 -0.37 -7.05
N SER A 88 14.56 -1.59 -7.55
CA SER A 88 14.20 -1.85 -8.94
C SER A 88 13.16 -2.96 -9.00
N ALA A 89 12.20 -2.86 -9.92
CA ALA A 89 11.26 -3.93 -10.18
C ALA A 89 11.99 -5.14 -10.80
N LYS A 90 11.45 -6.35 -10.57
CA LYS A 90 11.96 -7.60 -11.12
C LYS A 90 12.17 -7.49 -12.63
N GLY A 91 13.41 -7.74 -13.10
CA GLY A 91 13.78 -7.69 -14.51
C GLY A 91 14.09 -6.30 -15.07
N SER A 92 13.97 -5.22 -14.26
CA SER A 92 14.42 -3.88 -14.66
C SER A 92 15.94 -3.78 -14.63
N LYS A 93 16.54 -3.13 -15.64
CA LYS A 93 17.99 -2.83 -15.71
C LYS A 93 18.34 -1.52 -14.99
N HIS A 94 17.34 -0.73 -14.65
CA HIS A 94 17.48 0.60 -14.03
C HIS A 94 16.74 0.63 -12.71
N GLY A 95 17.30 1.31 -11.71
CA GLY A 95 16.60 1.60 -10.46
C GLY A 95 15.42 2.54 -10.71
N ASP A 96 14.37 2.42 -9.90
CA ASP A 96 13.24 3.34 -9.90
C ASP A 96 13.69 4.75 -9.51
N LEU A 97 13.11 5.75 -10.17
CA LEU A 97 13.49 7.16 -9.98
C LEU A 97 12.85 7.74 -8.71
N LYS A 98 13.12 7.11 -7.58
CA LYS A 98 12.55 7.46 -6.27
C LYS A 98 13.53 7.20 -5.13
N GLU A 99 13.31 7.92 -4.03
CA GLU A 99 13.82 7.63 -2.69
C GLU A 99 12.62 7.53 -1.73
N TYR A 100 12.76 6.85 -0.59
CA TYR A 100 11.64 6.70 0.33
C TYR A 100 12.07 6.48 1.78
N TRP A 101 11.09 6.62 2.68
CA TRP A 101 11.20 6.27 4.09
C TRP A 101 10.19 5.19 4.45
N HIS A 102 10.52 4.30 5.40
CA HIS A 102 9.61 3.31 5.94
C HIS A 102 9.37 3.52 7.44
N PHE A 103 8.08 3.72 7.79
CA PHE A 103 7.58 3.46 9.12
C PHE A 103 6.95 2.06 9.15
N GLY A 104 7.33 1.23 10.12
CA GLY A 104 6.73 -0.07 10.35
C GLY A 104 5.74 -0.05 11.51
N GLN A 105 5.26 -1.25 11.88
CA GLN A 105 4.31 -1.43 12.96
C GLN A 105 4.86 -0.90 14.30
N TYR A 106 3.98 -0.24 15.04
CA TYR A 106 4.24 0.25 16.40
C TYR A 106 3.75 -0.79 17.40
N ILE A 107 4.65 -1.69 17.82
CA ILE A 107 4.35 -2.75 18.78
C ILE A 107 4.50 -2.21 20.21
N GLU A 108 3.52 -2.52 21.08
CA GLU A 108 3.63 -2.23 22.51
C GLU A 108 4.75 -3.05 23.14
N GLU A 109 5.46 -2.49 24.15
CA GLU A 109 6.62 -3.12 24.79
C GLU A 109 6.34 -4.57 25.27
N LYS A 110 5.15 -4.79 25.85
CA LYS A 110 4.71 -6.12 26.33
C LYS A 110 4.58 -7.20 25.25
N ASP A 111 4.47 -6.79 23.97
CA ASP A 111 4.24 -7.67 22.83
C ASP A 111 5.47 -7.77 21.90
N LYS A 112 6.56 -7.05 22.17
CA LYS A 112 7.75 -7.01 21.30
C LYS A 112 8.33 -8.40 21.01
N ASP A 113 8.40 -9.26 22.01
CA ASP A 113 8.99 -10.60 21.88
C ASP A 113 8.14 -11.57 21.03
N LYS A 114 6.87 -11.20 20.75
CA LYS A 114 5.96 -12.01 19.92
C LYS A 114 6.18 -11.80 18.44
N TYR A 115 6.74 -10.66 18.05
CA TYR A 115 6.85 -10.23 16.65
C TYR A 115 8.31 -9.93 16.33
N ASN A 116 8.86 -10.65 15.36
CA ASN A 116 10.24 -10.46 14.91
C ASN A 116 10.31 -9.36 13.84
N TYR A 117 9.87 -8.12 14.17
CA TYR A 117 9.94 -6.98 13.28
C TYR A 117 11.13 -6.09 13.63
N PHE A 118 11.75 -5.50 12.59
CA PHE A 118 12.76 -4.46 12.82
C PHE A 118 12.14 -3.26 13.53
N PRO A 119 12.84 -2.62 14.47
CA PRO A 119 12.35 -1.45 15.18
C PRO A 119 12.18 -0.26 14.23
N ASN A 120 11.22 0.63 14.56
CA ASN A 120 11.13 1.91 13.87
C ASN A 120 12.37 2.76 14.17
N ILE A 121 12.88 3.41 13.12
CA ILE A 121 13.98 4.36 13.21
C ILE A 121 13.41 5.75 13.48
N HIS A 122 14.12 6.54 14.29
CA HIS A 122 13.76 7.91 14.60
C HIS A 122 14.75 8.88 13.97
N VAL A 123 14.23 9.92 13.33
CA VAL A 123 15.02 11.03 12.78
C VAL A 123 15.22 12.06 13.90
N ASP A 124 16.46 12.18 14.38
CA ASP A 124 16.78 13.06 15.52
C ASP A 124 16.63 14.54 15.15
N GLU A 125 16.95 14.91 13.91
CA GLU A 125 16.84 16.28 13.39
C GLU A 125 15.37 16.73 13.23
N LEU A 126 14.42 15.78 13.12
CA LEU A 126 13.01 16.05 12.85
C LEU A 126 12.06 15.27 13.78
N PRO A 127 11.99 15.59 15.08
CA PRO A 127 11.12 14.87 16.02
C PRO A 127 9.64 14.87 15.62
N GLU A 128 9.17 15.94 14.96
CA GLU A 128 7.78 16.05 14.51
C GLU A 128 7.47 15.10 13.34
N PHE A 129 8.45 14.81 12.47
CA PHE A 129 8.33 13.78 11.42
C PHE A 129 8.01 12.41 12.00
N ASN A 130 8.68 12.02 13.10
CA ASN A 130 8.42 10.75 13.79
C ASN A 130 7.00 10.69 14.37
N LYS A 131 6.52 11.77 14.99
CA LYS A 131 5.18 11.83 15.59
C LYS A 131 4.09 11.76 14.54
N ILE A 132 4.22 12.55 13.46
CA ILE A 132 3.26 12.57 12.37
C ILE A 132 3.24 11.23 11.64
N GLY A 133 4.41 10.61 11.44
CA GLY A 133 4.50 9.27 10.87
C GLY A 133 3.69 8.24 11.67
N LYS A 134 3.77 8.27 13.01
CA LYS A 134 2.98 7.41 13.90
C LYS A 134 1.48 7.71 13.84
N GLU A 135 1.10 8.99 13.88
CA GLU A 135 -0.30 9.43 13.81
C GLU A 135 -0.95 9.01 12.48
N LEU A 136 -0.23 9.23 11.36
CA LEU A 136 -0.68 8.81 10.04
C LEU A 136 -0.82 7.30 9.93
N TYR A 137 0.20 6.56 10.39
CA TYR A 137 0.18 5.10 10.39
C TYR A 137 -1.09 4.56 11.07
N SER A 138 -1.36 5.00 12.29
CA SER A 138 -2.53 4.56 13.07
C SER A 138 -3.87 4.95 12.39
N THR A 139 -3.90 6.12 11.75
CA THR A 139 -5.11 6.61 11.05
C THR A 139 -5.40 5.81 9.78
N LEU A 140 -4.36 5.47 9.00
CA LEU A 140 -4.48 4.62 7.82
C LEU A 140 -4.79 3.17 8.18
N GLU A 141 -4.17 2.63 9.24
CA GLU A 141 -4.49 1.30 9.77
C GLU A 141 -5.96 1.20 10.17
N LYS A 142 -6.50 2.23 10.87
CA LYS A 142 -7.91 2.32 11.18
C LYS A 142 -8.79 2.33 9.92
N THR A 143 -8.44 3.11 8.92
CA THR A 143 -9.18 3.17 7.65
C THR A 143 -9.17 1.81 6.96
N ALA A 144 -7.99 1.18 6.82
CA ALA A 144 -7.81 -0.13 6.22
C ALA A 144 -8.65 -1.22 6.91
N LYS A 145 -8.73 -1.17 8.25
CA LYS A 145 -9.56 -2.08 9.04
C LYS A 145 -11.03 -2.05 8.60
N TYR A 146 -11.62 -0.88 8.43
CA TYR A 146 -13.03 -0.76 8.01
C TYR A 146 -13.23 -1.19 6.55
N ILE A 147 -12.26 -0.95 5.68
CA ILE A 147 -12.30 -1.47 4.31
C ILE A 147 -12.27 -3.01 4.31
N LEU A 148 -11.39 -3.63 5.08
CA LEU A 148 -11.32 -5.10 5.20
C LEU A 148 -12.61 -5.68 5.82
N ARG A 149 -13.24 -5.00 6.77
CA ARG A 149 -14.56 -5.39 7.30
C ARG A 149 -15.65 -5.37 6.23
N ALA A 150 -15.67 -4.32 5.39
CA ALA A 150 -16.61 -4.27 4.27
C ALA A 150 -16.37 -5.41 3.27
N LEU A 151 -15.10 -5.75 2.99
CA LEU A 151 -14.75 -6.88 2.14
C LEU A 151 -15.12 -8.22 2.77
N ALA A 152 -14.99 -8.38 4.09
CA ALA A 152 -15.45 -9.58 4.80
C ALA A 152 -16.95 -9.82 4.59
N LEU A 153 -17.77 -8.76 4.73
CA LEU A 153 -19.21 -8.85 4.44
C LEU A 153 -19.48 -9.20 2.96
N TYR A 154 -18.77 -8.58 2.02
CA TYR A 154 -18.90 -8.90 0.60
C TYR A 154 -18.57 -10.36 0.27
N LEU A 155 -17.57 -10.93 0.97
CA LEU A 155 -17.13 -12.32 0.83
C LEU A 155 -18.02 -13.30 1.64
N ASN A 156 -19.06 -12.80 2.30
CA ASN A 156 -19.97 -13.58 3.14
C ASN A 156 -19.26 -14.33 4.28
N ILE A 157 -18.33 -13.66 4.94
CA ILE A 157 -17.66 -14.12 6.16
C ILE A 157 -17.87 -13.12 7.31
N ASP A 158 -17.45 -13.46 8.53
CA ASP A 158 -17.59 -12.58 9.70
C ASP A 158 -16.99 -11.19 9.45
N GLU A 159 -17.73 -10.12 9.77
CA GLU A 159 -17.30 -8.73 9.55
C GLU A 159 -15.92 -8.46 10.17
N ASN A 160 -15.60 -9.05 11.31
CA ASN A 160 -14.37 -8.84 12.03
C ASN A 160 -13.27 -9.87 11.71
N TYR A 161 -13.47 -10.72 10.70
CA TYR A 161 -12.57 -11.81 10.34
C TYR A 161 -11.09 -11.37 10.26
N PHE A 162 -10.82 -10.26 9.62
CA PHE A 162 -9.45 -9.76 9.44
C PHE A 162 -8.87 -9.06 10.67
N ASP A 163 -9.69 -8.63 11.64
CA ASP A 163 -9.26 -7.81 12.77
C ASP A 163 -8.11 -8.45 13.57
N GLN A 164 -8.19 -9.75 13.82
CA GLN A 164 -7.18 -10.51 14.57
C GLN A 164 -5.84 -10.61 13.82
N TYR A 165 -5.89 -10.63 12.49
CA TYR A 165 -4.70 -10.79 11.64
C TYR A 165 -4.00 -9.47 11.35
N ILE A 166 -4.72 -8.36 11.29
CA ILE A 166 -4.14 -7.04 11.04
C ILE A 166 -3.66 -6.35 12.32
N LYS A 167 -4.17 -6.75 13.47
CA LYS A 167 -3.67 -6.25 14.76
C LYS A 167 -2.21 -6.66 14.93
N ASN A 168 -1.32 -5.68 15.05
CA ASN A 168 0.12 -5.88 15.08
C ASN A 168 0.69 -6.57 13.82
N GLY A 169 0.01 -6.45 12.68
CA GLY A 169 0.50 -6.96 11.40
C GLY A 169 1.76 -6.22 10.93
N ASN A 170 2.53 -6.84 10.03
CA ASN A 170 3.79 -6.26 9.52
C ASN A 170 3.56 -5.15 8.49
N SER A 171 2.61 -4.25 8.76
CA SER A 171 2.25 -3.15 7.86
C SER A 171 3.36 -2.11 7.74
N ILE A 172 3.41 -1.44 6.60
CA ILE A 172 4.43 -0.44 6.28
C ILE A 172 3.77 0.82 5.72
N LEU A 173 4.13 1.97 6.28
CA LEU A 173 3.83 3.28 5.73
C LEU A 173 5.08 3.79 4.99
N ARG A 174 4.93 4.11 3.69
CA ARG A 174 6.06 4.49 2.82
C ARG A 174 5.87 5.89 2.21
N PRO A 175 6.28 6.97 2.86
CA PRO A 175 6.50 8.24 2.17
C PRO A 175 7.55 8.09 1.06
N ILE A 176 7.16 8.41 -0.18
CA ILE A 176 8.02 8.35 -1.37
C ILE A 176 8.22 9.75 -1.90
N HIS A 177 9.46 10.08 -2.23
CA HIS A 177 9.86 11.26 -2.97
C HIS A 177 10.36 10.87 -4.36
N TYR A 178 9.80 11.50 -5.36
CA TYR A 178 10.26 11.49 -6.74
C TYR A 178 10.93 12.84 -7.01
N PRO A 179 12.26 12.92 -6.92
CA PRO A 179 12.98 14.19 -7.11
C PRO A 179 12.84 14.71 -8.55
N PRO A 180 13.13 16.02 -8.79
CA PRO A 180 13.15 16.56 -10.12
C PRO A 180 14.15 15.82 -11.01
N ILE A 181 13.73 15.49 -12.24
CA ILE A 181 14.58 14.87 -13.26
C ILE A 181 14.82 15.90 -14.34
N LEU A 182 16.07 16.38 -14.42
CA LEU A 182 16.48 17.44 -15.34
C LEU A 182 16.96 16.88 -16.68
N ASP A 183 17.57 15.70 -16.64
CA ASP A 183 18.06 14.99 -17.83
C ASP A 183 17.02 14.02 -18.40
N ASP A 184 17.28 13.48 -19.57
CA ASP A 184 16.43 12.44 -20.16
C ASP A 184 16.53 11.15 -19.33
N PRO A 185 15.43 10.69 -18.71
CA PRO A 185 15.41 9.47 -17.91
C PRO A 185 15.61 8.19 -18.75
N LYS A 186 15.64 8.29 -20.08
CA LYS A 186 15.70 7.15 -21.02
C LYS A 186 14.56 6.15 -20.75
N GLU A 187 14.89 4.93 -20.41
CA GLU A 187 13.92 3.85 -20.11
C GLU A 187 13.52 3.78 -18.64
N ALA A 188 14.17 4.57 -17.75
CA ALA A 188 13.84 4.57 -16.33
C ALA A 188 12.48 5.24 -16.07
N VAL A 189 11.66 4.64 -15.21
CA VAL A 189 10.33 5.13 -14.83
C VAL A 189 10.26 5.39 -13.32
N ARG A 190 9.23 6.11 -12.89
CA ARG A 190 9.00 6.40 -11.46
C ARG A 190 8.74 5.14 -10.65
N ALA A 191 7.91 4.21 -11.17
CA ALA A 191 7.78 2.86 -10.65
C ALA A 191 7.37 1.93 -11.80
N ALA A 192 8.15 0.86 -12.02
CA ALA A 192 7.85 -0.13 -13.03
C ALA A 192 6.59 -0.94 -12.70
N ALA A 193 6.05 -1.67 -13.69
CA ALA A 193 4.85 -2.47 -13.51
C ALA A 193 5.06 -3.58 -12.46
N HIS A 194 4.17 -3.64 -11.45
CA HIS A 194 4.22 -4.59 -10.33
C HIS A 194 2.83 -4.81 -9.72
N GLY A 195 2.68 -5.85 -8.93
CA GLY A 195 1.60 -6.05 -7.96
C GLY A 195 2.09 -5.76 -6.54
N ASP A 196 1.18 -5.44 -5.63
CA ASP A 196 1.49 -5.32 -4.21
C ASP A 196 1.38 -6.68 -3.51
N ILE A 197 2.28 -6.96 -2.57
CA ILE A 197 2.37 -8.28 -1.91
C ILE A 197 1.31 -8.45 -0.80
N ASN A 198 0.91 -7.37 -0.16
CA ASN A 198 0.10 -7.26 1.06
C ASN A 198 -1.39 -7.68 0.89
N LEU A 199 -2.23 -7.37 1.90
CA LEU A 199 -3.69 -7.52 1.80
C LEU A 199 -4.31 -6.41 0.95
N ILE A 200 -4.13 -5.15 1.36
CA ILE A 200 -4.60 -3.96 0.65
C ILE A 200 -3.62 -2.81 0.81
N THR A 201 -3.52 -1.97 -0.21
CA THR A 201 -2.74 -0.73 -0.17
C THR A 201 -3.67 0.48 -0.15
N LEU A 202 -3.42 1.43 0.74
CA LEU A 202 -4.08 2.73 0.80
C LEU A 202 -3.08 3.79 0.33
N LEU A 203 -3.33 4.42 -0.81
CA LEU A 203 -2.42 5.38 -1.41
C LEU A 203 -2.95 6.82 -1.30
N MET A 204 -2.19 7.68 -0.62
CA MET A 204 -2.34 9.14 -0.67
C MET A 204 -1.53 9.72 -1.82
N GLY A 205 -2.04 10.81 -2.42
CA GLY A 205 -1.33 11.52 -3.48
C GLY A 205 -1.55 10.96 -4.89
N ALA A 206 -2.58 10.15 -5.09
CA ALA A 206 -3.00 9.67 -6.41
C ALA A 206 -3.81 10.72 -7.22
N HIS A 207 -3.86 11.97 -6.74
CA HIS A 207 -4.47 13.07 -7.48
C HIS A 207 -3.51 13.56 -8.57
N GLY A 208 -3.88 13.33 -9.81
CA GLY A 208 -3.06 13.64 -10.98
C GLY A 208 -2.67 12.40 -11.77
N LYS A 209 -2.13 12.64 -12.95
CA LYS A 209 -1.73 11.58 -13.88
C LYS A 209 -0.46 10.86 -13.41
N GLY A 210 -0.29 9.64 -13.88
CA GLY A 210 0.92 8.84 -13.71
C GLY A 210 0.68 7.45 -13.13
N LEU A 211 -0.24 7.28 -12.17
CA LEU A 211 -0.66 5.95 -11.75
C LEU A 211 -1.55 5.33 -12.83
N GLN A 212 -1.14 4.16 -13.31
CA GLN A 212 -1.88 3.38 -14.31
C GLN A 212 -2.08 1.96 -13.84
N VAL A 213 -3.26 1.43 -14.11
CA VAL A 213 -3.69 0.07 -13.76
C VAL A 213 -3.90 -0.72 -15.04
N GLN A 214 -3.44 -1.96 -15.10
CA GLN A 214 -3.61 -2.82 -16.26
C GLN A 214 -4.98 -3.50 -16.22
N HIS A 215 -5.83 -3.16 -17.17
CA HIS A 215 -7.12 -3.82 -17.34
C HIS A 215 -6.94 -5.28 -17.82
N SER A 216 -7.95 -6.13 -17.61
CA SER A 216 -7.93 -7.55 -18.00
C SER A 216 -7.70 -7.80 -19.50
N ASN A 217 -7.98 -6.83 -20.37
CA ASN A 217 -7.68 -6.86 -21.81
C ASN A 217 -6.23 -6.43 -22.15
N GLY A 218 -5.39 -6.13 -21.13
CA GLY A 218 -4.01 -5.68 -21.29
C GLY A 218 -3.82 -4.17 -21.47
N GLU A 219 -4.89 -3.40 -21.61
CA GLU A 219 -4.83 -1.93 -21.73
C GLU A 219 -4.50 -1.28 -20.37
N TRP A 220 -3.77 -0.15 -20.44
CA TRP A 220 -3.48 0.68 -19.27
C TRP A 220 -4.51 1.78 -19.13
N ILE A 221 -5.15 1.87 -17.97
CA ILE A 221 -6.09 2.93 -17.61
C ILE A 221 -5.51 3.82 -16.51
N ASP A 222 -5.74 5.13 -16.59
CA ASP A 222 -5.29 6.06 -15.55
C ASP A 222 -6.13 5.87 -14.28
N ALA A 223 -5.47 5.63 -13.15
CA ALA A 223 -6.08 5.57 -11.84
C ALA A 223 -5.91 6.91 -11.14
N MET A 224 -6.95 7.72 -11.14
CA MET A 224 -6.96 9.04 -10.51
C MET A 224 -7.97 9.08 -9.37
N ALA A 225 -7.59 9.65 -8.25
CA ALA A 225 -8.44 9.95 -7.11
C ALA A 225 -8.59 11.49 -6.96
N SER A 226 -9.69 11.95 -6.39
CA SER A 226 -9.85 13.34 -5.96
C SER A 226 -8.92 13.64 -4.78
N LYS A 227 -8.74 14.91 -4.43
CA LYS A 227 -7.82 15.29 -3.33
C LYS A 227 -8.26 14.79 -1.95
N ASP A 228 -9.55 14.58 -1.78
CA ASP A 228 -10.22 14.06 -0.58
C ASP A 228 -10.42 12.53 -0.62
N GLU A 229 -9.78 11.84 -1.57
CA GLU A 229 -9.89 10.39 -1.72
C GLU A 229 -8.52 9.71 -1.54
N LEU A 230 -8.57 8.51 -0.95
CA LEU A 230 -7.49 7.53 -1.04
C LEU A 230 -7.73 6.60 -2.22
N MET A 231 -6.71 6.29 -3.00
CA MET A 231 -6.76 5.17 -3.93
C MET A 231 -6.43 3.90 -3.17
N ILE A 232 -7.31 2.90 -3.25
CA ILE A 232 -7.12 1.61 -2.56
C ILE A 232 -7.04 0.50 -3.60
N ASN A 233 -6.10 -0.43 -3.41
CA ASN A 233 -5.98 -1.63 -4.25
C ASN A 233 -5.77 -2.90 -3.42
N ILE A 234 -6.18 -4.02 -4.01
CA ILE A 234 -5.94 -5.37 -3.49
C ILE A 234 -4.50 -5.78 -3.76
N GLY A 235 -3.89 -6.44 -2.78
CA GLY A 235 -2.59 -7.08 -2.91
C GLY A 235 -2.68 -8.60 -3.10
N ASP A 236 -1.54 -9.22 -3.39
CA ASP A 236 -1.43 -10.64 -3.74
C ASP A 236 -1.88 -11.57 -2.60
N MET A 237 -1.59 -11.22 -1.33
CA MET A 237 -2.03 -12.01 -0.17
C MET A 237 -3.55 -12.12 -0.10
N LEU A 238 -4.28 -11.00 -0.27
CA LEU A 238 -5.74 -11.02 -0.22
C LEU A 238 -6.32 -11.67 -1.47
N SER A 239 -5.74 -11.44 -2.65
CA SER A 239 -6.14 -12.09 -3.88
C SER A 239 -6.02 -13.61 -3.78
N ARG A 240 -4.90 -14.12 -3.26
CA ARG A 240 -4.67 -15.54 -2.99
C ARG A 240 -5.69 -16.10 -1.97
N HIS A 241 -5.87 -15.42 -0.85
CA HIS A 241 -6.78 -15.83 0.22
C HIS A 241 -8.24 -15.90 -0.24
N THR A 242 -8.62 -15.08 -1.22
CA THR A 242 -9.94 -15.05 -1.84
C THR A 242 -10.02 -15.82 -3.16
N ASN A 243 -9.09 -16.73 -3.45
CA ASN A 243 -9.06 -17.52 -4.68
C ASN A 243 -9.16 -16.66 -5.96
N ASN A 244 -8.58 -15.46 -5.98
CA ASN A 244 -8.70 -14.45 -7.05
C ASN A 244 -10.13 -13.87 -7.26
N VAL A 245 -11.06 -14.06 -6.32
CA VAL A 245 -12.33 -13.34 -6.34
C VAL A 245 -12.08 -11.84 -6.25
N LEU A 246 -11.20 -11.41 -5.34
CA LEU A 246 -10.67 -10.05 -5.32
C LEU A 246 -9.32 -10.02 -6.05
N LYS A 247 -9.14 -9.09 -6.99
CA LYS A 247 -8.01 -9.11 -7.92
C LYS A 247 -6.84 -8.25 -7.43
N SER A 248 -5.66 -8.85 -7.28
CA SER A 248 -4.41 -8.09 -7.28
C SER A 248 -4.07 -7.69 -8.72
N THR A 249 -4.13 -6.40 -9.01
CA THR A 249 -3.99 -5.90 -10.37
C THR A 249 -2.66 -5.18 -10.55
N ILE A 250 -1.96 -5.55 -11.64
CA ILE A 250 -0.68 -4.93 -12.01
C ILE A 250 -0.89 -3.45 -12.27
N HIS A 251 -0.02 -2.64 -11.67
CA HIS A 251 -0.04 -1.19 -11.81
C HIS A 251 1.38 -0.63 -11.92
N ARG A 252 1.49 0.60 -12.42
CA ARG A 252 2.75 1.30 -12.62
C ARG A 252 2.62 2.79 -12.39
N VAL A 253 3.75 3.48 -12.17
CA VAL A 253 3.80 4.95 -12.17
C VAL A 253 4.68 5.39 -13.32
N VAL A 254 4.04 5.89 -14.37
CA VAL A 254 4.75 6.40 -15.55
C VAL A 254 5.31 7.80 -15.30
N ASN A 255 6.33 8.16 -16.08
CA ASN A 255 6.85 9.50 -16.08
C ASN A 255 5.80 10.47 -16.63
N PRO A 256 5.54 11.59 -15.96
CA PRO A 256 4.66 12.62 -16.50
C PRO A 256 5.34 13.38 -17.64
N ASP A 257 4.60 14.36 -18.23
CA ASP A 257 5.14 15.28 -19.20
C ASP A 257 6.42 15.97 -18.69
N ARG A 258 7.31 16.35 -19.62
CA ARG A 258 8.67 16.88 -19.35
C ARG A 258 8.68 18.05 -18.35
N GLU A 259 7.68 18.91 -18.38
CA GLU A 259 7.58 20.04 -17.44
C GLU A 259 7.25 19.61 -16.01
N LEU A 260 6.49 18.53 -15.84
CA LEU A 260 6.15 17.96 -14.54
C LEU A 260 7.29 17.06 -13.98
N LEU A 261 8.16 16.52 -14.85
CA LEU A 261 9.38 15.82 -14.44
C LEU A 261 10.33 16.72 -13.67
N LYS A 262 10.39 18.00 -13.99
CA LYS A 262 11.23 18.99 -13.31
C LYS A 262 10.74 19.37 -11.90
N LYS A 263 9.62 18.81 -11.44
CA LYS A 263 9.02 19.09 -10.14
C LYS A 263 9.06 17.85 -9.25
N SER A 264 9.40 18.07 -7.96
CA SER A 264 9.24 17.04 -6.93
C SER A 264 7.81 16.56 -6.86
N ARG A 265 7.63 15.25 -6.69
CA ARG A 265 6.34 14.63 -6.40
C ARG A 265 6.47 13.74 -5.17
N TYR A 266 5.43 13.71 -4.38
CA TYR A 266 5.33 12.83 -3.21
C TYR A 266 4.13 11.91 -3.36
N SER A 267 4.27 10.66 -2.93
CA SER A 267 3.16 9.71 -2.74
C SER A 267 3.37 8.90 -1.48
N ILE A 268 2.30 8.45 -0.85
CA ILE A 268 2.37 7.86 0.48
C ILE A 268 1.47 6.64 0.51
N PRO A 269 1.95 5.48 0.03
CA PRO A 269 1.27 4.21 0.21
C PRO A 269 1.39 3.71 1.65
N PHE A 270 0.29 3.14 2.15
CA PHE A 270 0.24 2.32 3.34
C PHE A 270 -0.07 0.88 2.93
N PHE A 271 0.89 0.00 3.12
CA PHE A 271 0.79 -1.42 2.80
C PHE A 271 0.27 -2.18 4.02
N MET A 272 -1.00 -2.57 4.01
CA MET A 272 -1.61 -3.32 5.09
C MET A 272 -1.22 -4.80 4.99
N HIS A 273 -0.28 -5.22 5.82
CA HIS A 273 0.11 -6.62 5.96
C HIS A 273 -0.54 -7.26 7.19
N PRO A 274 -0.85 -8.55 7.13
CA PRO A 274 -1.24 -9.29 8.31
C PRO A 274 -0.03 -9.66 9.19
N VAL A 275 -0.27 -10.28 10.33
CA VAL A 275 0.74 -10.99 11.10
C VAL A 275 1.32 -12.16 10.28
N SER A 276 2.58 -12.50 10.51
CA SER A 276 3.29 -13.47 9.67
C SER A 276 2.73 -14.90 9.74
N ASP A 277 2.06 -15.25 10.83
CA ASP A 277 1.45 -16.58 11.06
C ASP A 277 0.01 -16.68 10.52
N MET A 278 -0.55 -15.61 9.95
CA MET A 278 -1.85 -15.69 9.26
C MET A 278 -1.74 -16.72 8.13
N LYS A 279 -2.64 -17.72 8.16
CA LYS A 279 -2.80 -18.66 7.05
C LYS A 279 -3.50 -17.97 5.88
N LEU A 280 -2.91 -18.07 4.72
CA LEU A 280 -3.48 -17.59 3.45
C LEU A 280 -4.24 -18.73 2.72
N ASP A 281 -4.77 -19.68 3.48
CA ASP A 281 -5.63 -20.74 2.95
C ASP A 281 -6.82 -20.10 2.25
N VAL A 282 -7.25 -20.69 1.13
CA VAL A 282 -8.38 -20.15 0.38
C VAL A 282 -9.65 -20.22 1.23
N LEU A 283 -10.39 -19.12 1.32
CA LEU A 283 -11.66 -19.03 2.03
C LEU A 283 -12.71 -19.96 1.39
N ASP A 284 -13.42 -20.75 2.19
CA ASP A 284 -14.48 -21.67 1.71
C ASP A 284 -15.57 -20.93 0.92
N SER A 285 -15.92 -19.70 1.31
CA SER A 285 -16.86 -18.84 0.59
C SER A 285 -16.41 -18.44 -0.81
N CYS A 286 -15.11 -18.63 -1.14
CA CYS A 286 -14.53 -18.33 -2.45
C CYS A 286 -14.28 -19.59 -3.29
N ILE A 287 -14.83 -20.74 -2.89
CA ILE A 287 -14.70 -22.03 -3.61
C ILE A 287 -16.08 -22.49 -4.03
N CYS A 288 -16.21 -22.91 -5.29
CA CYS A 288 -17.39 -23.62 -5.81
C CYS A 288 -16.97 -24.57 -6.94
N ASP A 289 -17.88 -25.35 -7.49
CA ASP A 289 -17.59 -26.32 -8.55
C ASP A 289 -16.99 -25.67 -9.81
N GLU A 290 -17.50 -24.46 -10.16
CA GLU A 290 -16.98 -23.68 -11.30
C GLU A 290 -15.69 -22.93 -10.97
N HIS A 291 -15.34 -22.78 -9.68
CA HIS A 291 -14.17 -22.07 -9.20
C HIS A 291 -13.49 -22.82 -8.06
N PRO A 292 -12.83 -23.97 -8.38
CA PRO A 292 -12.16 -24.79 -7.37
C PRO A 292 -10.96 -24.09 -6.76
N LYS A 293 -10.50 -24.57 -5.60
CA LYS A 293 -9.29 -24.06 -4.93
C LYS A 293 -8.08 -24.04 -5.87
N SER A 294 -7.48 -22.86 -6.06
CA SER A 294 -6.40 -22.63 -7.03
C SER A 294 -5.03 -22.48 -6.38
N PHE A 295 -4.95 -22.41 -5.05
CA PHE A 295 -3.69 -22.15 -4.33
C PHE A 295 -3.47 -23.16 -3.21
N ASP A 296 -2.19 -23.54 -3.03
CA ASP A 296 -1.75 -24.32 -1.87
C ASP A 296 -1.79 -23.51 -0.58
N ASP A 297 -1.82 -24.17 0.56
CA ASP A 297 -1.81 -23.52 1.85
C ASP A 297 -0.41 -22.98 2.18
N ILE A 298 -0.35 -21.73 2.66
CA ILE A 298 0.88 -21.02 3.01
C ILE A 298 0.58 -19.96 4.06
N THR A 299 1.55 -19.61 4.90
CA THR A 299 1.43 -18.47 5.79
C THR A 299 1.82 -17.16 5.10
N ALA A 300 1.33 -16.02 5.63
CA ALA A 300 1.70 -14.70 5.13
C ALA A 300 3.21 -14.43 5.21
N GLY A 301 3.87 -14.93 6.25
CA GLY A 301 5.32 -14.82 6.42
C GLY A 301 6.10 -15.61 5.36
N GLU A 302 5.71 -16.85 5.12
CA GLU A 302 6.32 -17.67 4.06
C GLU A 302 6.10 -17.03 2.69
N PHE A 303 4.88 -16.60 2.36
CA PHE A 303 4.58 -15.93 1.11
C PHE A 303 5.40 -14.65 0.92
N LEU A 304 5.52 -13.81 1.98
CA LEU A 304 6.35 -12.61 1.92
C LEU A 304 7.82 -12.97 1.64
N ASN A 305 8.37 -13.98 2.30
CA ASN A 305 9.74 -14.43 2.08
C ASN A 305 9.96 -14.91 0.64
N GLU A 306 9.04 -15.68 0.07
CA GLU A 306 9.10 -16.08 -1.34
C GLU A 306 9.17 -14.86 -2.27
N ARG A 307 8.31 -13.86 -2.05
CA ARG A 307 8.30 -12.64 -2.86
C ARG A 307 9.59 -11.84 -2.71
N LEU A 308 10.13 -11.71 -1.48
CA LEU A 308 11.39 -10.99 -1.23
C LEU A 308 12.59 -11.69 -1.89
N ILE A 309 12.61 -13.04 -1.91
CA ILE A 309 13.63 -13.82 -2.64
C ILE A 309 13.52 -13.58 -4.15
N GLU A 310 12.30 -13.59 -4.70
CA GLU A 310 12.07 -13.33 -6.13
C GLU A 310 12.47 -11.92 -6.57
N LEU A 311 12.32 -10.94 -5.68
CA LEU A 311 12.75 -9.55 -5.87
C LEU A 311 14.27 -9.38 -5.64
N GLY A 312 14.98 -10.42 -5.19
CA GLY A 312 16.42 -10.34 -4.88
C GLY A 312 16.75 -9.58 -3.60
N LEU A 313 15.77 -9.32 -2.75
CA LEU A 313 15.92 -8.61 -1.47
C LEU A 313 16.33 -9.54 -0.33
N LEU A 314 16.07 -10.86 -0.47
CA LEU A 314 16.57 -11.92 0.41
C LEU A 314 17.35 -12.95 -0.40
N LYS A 315 18.40 -13.51 0.20
CA LYS A 315 19.13 -14.67 -0.35
C LYS A 315 18.36 -15.95 0.02
N LYS A 316 18.37 -16.92 -0.89
CA LYS A 316 17.86 -18.27 -0.62
C LYS A 316 18.64 -18.94 0.50
#